data_73b05c9dfb0695027f03d1b8c7e8aacb
#
_entry.id   73b05c9dfb0695027f03d1b8c7e8aacb
#
_cell.length_a   1.000
_cell.length_b   1.000
_cell.length_c   1.000
_cell.angle_alpha   90.00
_cell.angle_beta   90.00
_cell.angle_gamma   90.00
#
_symmetry.space_group_name_H-M   'P 1'
#
loop_
_entity.id
_entity.type
_entity.pdbx_description
1 polymer ?
#
loop_
_entity_poly.entity_id
_entity_poly.type
_entity_poly.pdbx_seq_one_letter_code
_entity_poly.pdbx_strand_id
1 'polypeptide(L)'
;MSQSLRVALIDWNASVRSARRVILDATENLTVVFESNGSIDELNQLPDLLVDVIVMDQQLDGKTGVDAFLELRQSYPELAEVPKAVLTTVFDIATLRVQALGAGMHDVVSIDSGPEGLVKMIRAAASSEQVIDLSGLVQLLTESPPLPKNNFELSQAVLALPFRKKALIEKLAEEWPKLQAGAKPKLGLEQFQPLALSLGFITSSELIIKLFQNGVFNAK
;
A
#
# COMPACT_ATOMS: atom_id res chain seq x y z
N MET A 1 24.58 0.96 16.23
CA MET A 1 24.29 1.96 15.17
C MET A 1 23.06 1.45 14.46
N SER A 2 21.96 2.21 14.42
CA SER A 2 20.79 1.81 13.63
C SER A 2 21.16 1.86 12.14
N GLN A 3 20.79 0.83 11.41
CA GLN A 3 21.02 0.77 9.96
C GLN A 3 20.20 1.89 9.28
N SER A 4 20.83 2.60 8.32
CA SER A 4 20.11 3.62 7.52
C SER A 4 19.07 2.95 6.64
N LEU A 5 17.85 3.49 6.60
CA LEU A 5 16.82 3.04 5.67
C LEU A 5 17.20 3.40 4.24
N ARG A 6 17.13 2.42 3.36
CA ARG A 6 17.48 2.51 1.95
C ARG A 6 16.24 2.87 1.13
N VAL A 7 16.24 4.07 0.56
CA VAL A 7 15.07 4.64 -0.14
C VAL A 7 15.31 4.67 -1.64
N ALA A 8 14.32 4.23 -2.42
CA ALA A 8 14.25 4.48 -3.86
C ALA A 8 13.30 5.65 -4.14
N LEU A 9 13.73 6.61 -4.95
CA LEU A 9 12.92 7.74 -5.41
C LEU A 9 12.52 7.53 -6.86
N ILE A 10 11.21 7.46 -7.11
CA ILE A 10 10.64 7.29 -8.44
C ILE A 10 9.71 8.46 -8.73
N ASP A 11 10.15 9.34 -9.62
CA ASP A 11 9.45 10.56 -9.99
C ASP A 11 9.90 10.97 -11.41
N TRP A 12 8.95 11.20 -12.30
CA TRP A 12 9.27 11.60 -13.67
C TRP A 12 9.99 12.96 -13.74
N ASN A 13 9.71 13.86 -12.78
CA ASN A 13 10.27 15.20 -12.72
C ASN A 13 11.64 15.17 -12.03
N ALA A 14 12.71 15.31 -12.81
CA ALA A 14 14.08 15.29 -12.32
C ALA A 14 14.37 16.35 -11.25
N SER A 15 13.77 17.54 -11.35
CA SER A 15 13.98 18.62 -10.36
C SER A 15 13.35 18.28 -9.02
N VAL A 16 12.13 17.74 -9.02
CA VAL A 16 11.44 17.28 -7.80
C VAL A 16 12.22 16.12 -7.19
N ARG A 17 12.64 15.17 -7.99
CA ARG A 17 13.43 14.01 -7.54
C ARG A 17 14.73 14.45 -6.86
N SER A 18 15.50 15.36 -7.51
CA SER A 18 16.73 15.91 -6.94
C SER A 18 16.49 16.67 -5.63
N ALA A 19 15.42 17.45 -5.53
CA ALA A 19 15.08 18.17 -4.31
C ALA A 19 14.73 17.19 -3.18
N ARG A 20 13.92 16.16 -3.45
CA ARG A 20 13.59 15.10 -2.48
C ARG A 20 14.85 14.36 -2.01
N ARG A 21 15.77 14.05 -2.94
CA ARG A 21 17.04 13.41 -2.60
C ARG A 21 17.82 14.21 -1.57
N VAL A 22 18.03 15.51 -1.82
CA VAL A 22 18.76 16.39 -0.90
C VAL A 22 18.13 16.39 0.51
N ILE A 23 16.80 16.43 0.58
CA ILE A 23 16.07 16.42 1.84
C ILE A 23 16.26 15.07 2.57
N LEU A 24 16.11 13.95 1.86
CA LEU A 24 16.20 12.62 2.47
C LEU A 24 17.63 12.28 2.88
N ASP A 25 18.63 12.58 2.06
CA ASP A 25 20.04 12.34 2.38
C ASP A 25 20.54 13.23 3.54
N ALA A 26 19.92 14.41 3.76
CA ALA A 26 20.17 15.25 4.93
C ALA A 26 19.42 14.79 6.20
N THR A 27 18.52 13.82 6.07
CA THR A 27 17.73 13.30 7.19
C THR A 27 18.45 12.11 7.83
N GLU A 28 18.59 12.16 9.15
CA GLU A 28 19.27 11.10 9.90
C GLU A 28 18.67 9.71 9.64
N ASN A 29 19.54 8.73 9.38
CA ASN A 29 19.19 7.33 9.12
C ASN A 29 18.30 7.11 7.89
N LEU A 30 18.38 7.99 6.88
CA LEU A 30 17.83 7.78 5.55
C LEU A 30 18.95 7.88 4.51
N THR A 31 18.86 7.09 3.45
CA THR A 31 19.81 7.15 2.33
C THR A 31 19.08 6.83 1.04
N VAL A 32 19.15 7.72 0.07
CA VAL A 32 18.62 7.46 -1.28
C VAL A 32 19.63 6.61 -2.04
N VAL A 33 19.25 5.37 -2.32
CA VAL A 33 20.11 4.37 -3.00
C VAL A 33 19.77 4.18 -4.48
N PHE A 34 18.61 4.69 -4.90
CA PHE A 34 18.15 4.56 -6.28
C PHE A 34 17.26 5.74 -6.67
N GLU A 35 17.39 6.19 -7.91
CA GLU A 35 16.54 7.20 -8.53
C GLU A 35 16.11 6.74 -9.92
N SER A 36 14.82 6.95 -10.26
CA SER A 36 14.25 6.59 -11.55
C SER A 36 13.16 7.57 -11.97
N ASN A 37 12.95 7.68 -13.28
CA ASN A 37 11.81 8.38 -13.87
C ASN A 37 10.53 7.50 -13.93
N GLY A 38 10.64 6.21 -13.55
CA GLY A 38 9.55 5.26 -13.58
C GLY A 38 9.51 4.36 -14.80
N SER A 39 10.54 4.39 -15.67
CA SER A 39 10.64 3.44 -16.78
C SER A 39 10.78 2.00 -16.27
N ILE A 40 10.14 1.05 -16.96
CA ILE A 40 10.17 -0.36 -16.53
C ILE A 40 11.59 -0.93 -16.52
N ASP A 41 12.44 -0.52 -17.46
CA ASP A 41 13.82 -0.97 -17.55
C ASP A 41 14.65 -0.54 -16.32
N GLU A 42 14.39 0.65 -15.78
CA GLU A 42 15.02 1.12 -14.55
C GLU A 42 14.41 0.41 -13.33
N LEU A 43 13.08 0.28 -13.26
CA LEU A 43 12.41 -0.36 -12.14
C LEU A 43 12.81 -1.82 -11.94
N ASN A 44 13.11 -2.55 -13.03
CA ASN A 44 13.57 -3.93 -12.98
C ASN A 44 14.95 -4.10 -12.33
N GLN A 45 15.68 -3.03 -12.04
CA GLN A 45 16.93 -3.07 -11.28
C GLN A 45 16.72 -3.04 -9.76
N LEU A 46 15.52 -2.67 -9.29
CA LEU A 46 15.22 -2.54 -7.86
C LEU A 46 15.40 -3.83 -7.05
N PRO A 47 15.04 -5.04 -7.54
CA PRO A 47 15.23 -6.27 -6.79
C PRO A 47 16.67 -6.52 -6.35
N ASP A 48 17.65 -6.05 -7.12
CA ASP A 48 19.08 -6.22 -6.83
C ASP A 48 19.61 -5.21 -5.79
N LEU A 49 18.81 -4.22 -5.40
CA LEU A 49 19.24 -3.04 -4.64
C LEU A 49 18.70 -3.03 -3.22
N LEU A 50 18.47 -4.08 -2.51
CA LEU A 50 18.09 -4.11 -1.08
C LEU A 50 17.38 -2.81 -0.58
N VAL A 51 16.30 -2.41 -1.27
CA VAL A 51 15.54 -1.20 -0.95
C VAL A 51 14.54 -1.52 0.17
N ASP A 52 14.47 -0.66 1.19
CA ASP A 52 13.49 -0.80 2.27
C ASP A 52 12.15 -0.13 1.91
N VAL A 53 12.23 1.08 1.33
CA VAL A 53 11.03 1.88 1.00
C VAL A 53 11.17 2.53 -0.38
N ILE A 54 10.13 2.40 -1.17
CA ILE A 54 9.95 3.11 -2.44
C ILE A 54 9.08 4.33 -2.18
N VAL A 55 9.56 5.50 -2.56
CA VAL A 55 8.77 6.74 -2.69
C VAL A 55 8.47 6.94 -4.16
N MET A 56 7.20 6.81 -4.55
CA MET A 56 6.78 6.82 -5.94
C MET A 56 5.77 7.95 -6.19
N ASP A 57 6.02 8.77 -7.20
CA ASP A 57 5.04 9.77 -7.60
C ASP A 57 3.84 9.15 -8.32
N GLN A 58 2.65 9.72 -8.11
CA GLN A 58 1.44 9.26 -8.78
C GLN A 58 1.50 9.47 -10.29
N GLN A 59 2.17 10.53 -10.75
CA GLN A 59 2.36 10.79 -12.18
C GLN A 59 3.74 10.33 -12.61
N LEU A 60 3.79 9.35 -13.48
CA LEU A 60 5.00 8.91 -14.16
C LEU A 60 4.82 9.08 -15.67
N ASP A 61 5.90 8.94 -16.42
CA ASP A 61 5.82 9.03 -17.88
C ASP A 61 5.03 7.85 -18.46
N GLY A 62 3.86 8.18 -19.02
CA GLY A 62 2.97 7.22 -19.69
C GLY A 62 2.13 6.29 -18.77
N LYS A 63 2.28 6.36 -17.43
CA LYS A 63 1.51 5.53 -16.48
C LYS A 63 1.36 6.18 -15.13
N THR A 64 0.50 5.61 -14.30
CA THR A 64 0.38 6.01 -12.89
C THR A 64 1.43 5.31 -12.02
N GLY A 65 1.76 5.91 -10.86
CA GLY A 65 2.63 5.26 -9.88
C GLY A 65 2.03 3.96 -9.34
N VAL A 66 0.70 3.88 -9.22
CA VAL A 66 0.02 2.64 -8.81
C VAL A 66 0.23 1.53 -9.85
N ASP A 67 0.09 1.82 -11.14
CA ASP A 67 0.30 0.84 -12.21
C ASP A 67 1.77 0.40 -12.25
N ALA A 68 2.70 1.35 -12.14
CA ALA A 68 4.13 1.05 -12.09
C ALA A 68 4.51 0.16 -10.90
N PHE A 69 3.88 0.36 -9.73
CA PHE A 69 4.09 -0.49 -8.58
C PHE A 69 3.53 -1.90 -8.79
N LEU A 70 2.36 -2.03 -9.41
CA LEU A 70 1.77 -3.34 -9.75
C LEU A 70 2.64 -4.12 -10.74
N GLU A 71 3.25 -3.44 -11.71
CA GLU A 71 4.22 -4.05 -12.63
C GLU A 71 5.49 -4.47 -11.89
N LEU A 72 6.05 -3.58 -11.07
CA LEU A 72 7.28 -3.83 -10.31
C LEU A 72 7.16 -5.05 -9.39
N ARG A 73 6.05 -5.19 -8.68
CA ARG A 73 5.87 -6.33 -7.74
C ARG A 73 5.94 -7.69 -8.43
N GLN A 74 5.69 -7.77 -9.76
CA GLN A 74 5.83 -9.01 -10.52
C GLN A 74 7.29 -9.43 -10.71
N SER A 75 8.24 -8.52 -10.53
CA SER A 75 9.68 -8.77 -10.62
C SER A 75 10.27 -9.39 -9.35
N TYR A 76 9.48 -9.46 -8.26
CA TYR A 76 9.92 -10.07 -7.01
C TYR A 76 9.40 -11.51 -6.89
N PRO A 77 10.27 -12.49 -6.57
CA PRO A 77 9.88 -13.89 -6.46
C PRO A 77 8.95 -14.15 -5.27
N GLU A 78 9.14 -13.40 -4.19
CA GLU A 78 8.36 -13.52 -2.96
C GLU A 78 7.71 -12.18 -2.62
N LEU A 79 6.41 -12.20 -2.29
CA LEU A 79 5.67 -10.97 -1.90
C LEU A 79 6.24 -10.28 -0.65
N ALA A 80 6.84 -11.07 0.24
CA ALA A 80 7.48 -10.52 1.45
C ALA A 80 8.74 -9.70 1.16
N GLU A 81 9.35 -9.88 -0.02
CA GLU A 81 10.55 -9.18 -0.46
C GLU A 81 10.25 -7.88 -1.19
N VAL A 82 8.98 -7.65 -1.57
CA VAL A 82 8.56 -6.40 -2.22
C VAL A 82 8.78 -5.24 -1.25
N PRO A 83 9.58 -4.22 -1.61
CA PRO A 83 9.78 -3.06 -0.74
C PRO A 83 8.46 -2.38 -0.41
N LYS A 84 8.37 -1.77 0.76
CA LYS A 84 7.21 -0.96 1.11
C LYS A 84 7.13 0.26 0.20
N ALA A 85 5.95 0.58 -0.31
CA ALA A 85 5.81 1.70 -1.22
C ALA A 85 4.90 2.78 -0.63
N VAL A 86 5.33 4.02 -0.77
CA VAL A 86 4.57 5.23 -0.41
C VAL A 86 4.31 6.00 -1.70
N LEU A 87 3.05 6.31 -1.97
CA LEU A 87 2.66 7.11 -3.12
C LEU A 87 2.67 8.59 -2.76
N THR A 88 3.32 9.44 -3.56
CA THR A 88 3.25 10.90 -3.42
C THR A 88 2.31 11.48 -4.47
N THR A 89 1.56 12.53 -4.09
CA THR A 89 0.58 13.13 -5.01
C THR A 89 0.30 14.60 -4.70
N VAL A 90 -0.09 15.33 -5.75
CA VAL A 90 -0.69 16.68 -5.67
C VAL A 90 -2.23 16.63 -5.73
N PHE A 91 -2.82 15.46 -5.98
CA PHE A 91 -4.25 15.29 -6.15
C PHE A 91 -4.96 14.96 -4.84
N ASP A 92 -6.30 14.90 -4.90
CA ASP A 92 -7.11 14.46 -3.79
C ASP A 92 -6.70 13.05 -3.31
N ILE A 93 -6.43 12.96 -2.02
CA ILE A 93 -5.87 11.76 -1.40
C ILE A 93 -6.91 10.64 -1.29
N ALA A 94 -8.19 10.93 -1.07
CA ALA A 94 -9.16 9.91 -0.69
C ALA A 94 -9.30 8.80 -1.74
N THR A 95 -9.56 9.17 -3.00
CA THR A 95 -9.70 8.19 -4.10
C THR A 95 -8.39 7.46 -4.38
N LEU A 96 -7.27 8.19 -4.41
CA LEU A 96 -5.95 7.61 -4.65
C LEU A 96 -5.53 6.65 -3.53
N ARG A 97 -5.90 6.95 -2.29
CA ARG A 97 -5.57 6.12 -1.14
C ARG A 97 -6.18 4.72 -1.26
N VAL A 98 -7.44 4.62 -1.70
CA VAL A 98 -8.07 3.32 -1.95
C VAL A 98 -7.34 2.54 -3.04
N GLN A 99 -6.95 3.22 -4.13
CA GLN A 99 -6.22 2.59 -5.22
C GLN A 99 -4.83 2.10 -4.77
N ALA A 100 -4.07 2.95 -4.10
CA ALA A 100 -2.72 2.62 -3.61
C ALA A 100 -2.74 1.47 -2.59
N LEU A 101 -3.61 1.54 -1.57
CA LEU A 101 -3.79 0.47 -0.59
C LEU A 101 -4.26 -0.83 -1.27
N GLY A 102 -5.17 -0.72 -2.26
CA GLY A 102 -5.66 -1.85 -3.05
C GLY A 102 -4.63 -2.46 -4.00
N ALA A 103 -3.55 -1.77 -4.28
CA ALA A 103 -2.38 -2.26 -5.00
C ALA A 103 -1.31 -2.89 -4.06
N GLY A 104 -1.48 -2.76 -2.74
CA GLY A 104 -0.54 -3.24 -1.74
C GLY A 104 0.51 -2.21 -1.30
N MET A 105 0.38 -0.95 -1.73
CA MET A 105 1.22 0.14 -1.21
C MET A 105 0.89 0.41 0.26
N HIS A 106 1.83 1.02 0.98
CA HIS A 106 1.67 1.30 2.40
C HIS A 106 0.66 2.41 2.67
N ASP A 107 0.80 3.54 1.99
CA ASP A 107 -0.16 4.67 2.05
C ASP A 107 0.16 5.73 0.98
N VAL A 108 -0.61 6.84 1.02
CA VAL A 108 -0.46 8.01 0.16
C VAL A 108 -0.10 9.23 1.01
N VAL A 109 0.83 10.05 0.54
CA VAL A 109 1.20 11.32 1.16
C VAL A 109 1.02 12.46 0.17
N SER A 110 0.32 13.53 0.59
CA SER A 110 0.25 14.77 -0.20
C SER A 110 1.60 15.47 -0.21
N ILE A 111 1.96 16.06 -1.33
CA ILE A 111 3.13 16.93 -1.42
C ILE A 111 3.02 18.14 -0.49
N ASP A 112 1.80 18.59 -0.18
CA ASP A 112 1.53 19.68 0.74
C ASP A 112 1.87 19.34 2.21
N SER A 113 2.07 18.05 2.54
CA SER A 113 2.53 17.62 3.85
C SER A 113 4.00 17.99 4.13
N GLY A 114 4.70 18.50 3.13
CA GLY A 114 6.08 18.91 3.22
C GLY A 114 7.08 17.78 3.48
N PRO A 115 8.36 18.13 3.67
CA PRO A 115 9.43 17.16 3.93
C PRO A 115 9.19 16.27 5.16
N GLU A 116 8.70 16.87 6.25
CA GLU A 116 8.45 16.15 7.50
C GLU A 116 7.36 15.09 7.35
N GLY A 117 6.29 15.39 6.60
CA GLY A 117 5.22 14.46 6.29
C GLY A 117 5.73 13.27 5.49
N LEU A 118 6.59 13.51 4.49
CA LEU A 118 7.21 12.46 3.69
C LEU A 118 8.13 11.58 4.54
N VAL A 119 9.02 12.17 5.35
CA VAL A 119 9.93 11.43 6.24
C VAL A 119 9.16 10.56 7.24
N LYS A 120 8.11 11.12 7.85
CA LYS A 120 7.23 10.38 8.77
C LYS A 120 6.62 9.16 8.07
N MET A 121 6.12 9.33 6.84
CA MET A 121 5.50 8.25 6.09
C MET A 121 6.52 7.16 5.69
N ILE A 122 7.73 7.53 5.28
CA ILE A 122 8.81 6.58 4.99
C ILE A 122 9.13 5.72 6.22
N ARG A 123 9.26 6.33 7.39
CA ARG A 123 9.56 5.60 8.63
C ARG A 123 8.41 4.69 9.06
N ALA A 124 7.15 5.14 8.93
CA ALA A 124 5.98 4.32 9.20
C ALA A 124 5.93 3.10 8.25
N ALA A 125 6.19 3.30 6.97
CA ALA A 125 6.25 2.23 5.99
C ALA A 125 7.35 1.20 6.34
N ALA A 126 8.55 1.65 6.65
CA ALA A 126 9.69 0.78 6.99
C ALA A 126 9.42 -0.04 8.26
N SER A 127 8.80 0.55 9.28
CA SER A 127 8.40 -0.15 10.51
C SER A 127 7.16 -1.03 10.34
N SER A 128 6.53 -1.01 9.16
CA SER A 128 5.22 -1.62 8.92
C SER A 128 4.13 -1.10 9.87
N GLU A 129 4.33 0.10 10.43
CA GLU A 129 3.32 0.78 11.23
C GLU A 129 2.13 1.15 10.34
N GLN A 130 0.95 0.68 10.70
CA GLN A 130 -0.25 0.97 9.93
C GLN A 130 -0.71 2.40 10.20
N VAL A 131 -0.74 3.22 9.16
CA VAL A 131 -1.19 4.62 9.22
C VAL A 131 -2.73 4.69 9.24
N ILE A 132 -3.40 3.68 8.67
CA ILE A 132 -4.85 3.53 8.72
C ILE A 132 -5.22 2.32 9.56
N ASP A 133 -6.15 2.48 10.49
CA ASP A 133 -6.74 1.36 11.21
C ASP A 133 -7.96 0.79 10.48
N LEU A 134 -8.56 -0.28 11.02
CA LEU A 134 -9.72 -0.90 10.38
C LEU A 134 -10.91 0.04 10.28
N SER A 135 -11.14 0.92 11.27
CA SER A 135 -12.22 1.92 11.22
C SER A 135 -12.02 2.90 10.09
N GLY A 136 -10.81 3.46 9.97
CA GLY A 136 -10.45 4.39 8.91
C GLY A 136 -10.56 3.76 7.51
N LEU A 137 -10.16 2.48 7.38
CA LEU A 137 -10.30 1.75 6.11
C LEU A 137 -11.78 1.52 5.75
N VAL A 138 -12.63 1.15 6.70
CA VAL A 138 -14.08 0.99 6.48
C VAL A 138 -14.72 2.30 6.09
N GLN A 139 -14.39 3.39 6.78
CA GLN A 139 -14.89 4.73 6.43
C GLN A 139 -14.46 5.12 5.02
N LEU A 140 -13.19 4.97 4.69
CA LEU A 140 -12.63 5.26 3.37
C LEU A 140 -13.38 4.49 2.27
N LEU A 141 -13.65 3.20 2.46
CA LEU A 141 -14.38 2.37 1.50
C LEU A 141 -15.85 2.74 1.38
N THR A 142 -16.46 3.21 2.47
CA THR A 142 -17.87 3.62 2.50
C THR A 142 -18.08 4.97 1.77
N GLU A 143 -17.13 5.89 1.90
CA GLU A 143 -17.19 7.22 1.31
C GLU A 143 -16.64 7.27 -0.13
N SER A 144 -15.90 6.25 -0.53
CA SER A 144 -15.31 6.19 -1.88
C SER A 144 -16.33 5.85 -2.95
N PRO A 145 -16.15 6.35 -4.19
CA PRO A 145 -16.94 5.91 -5.34
C PRO A 145 -16.91 4.38 -5.48
N PRO A 146 -17.95 3.77 -6.08
CA PRO A 146 -17.95 2.33 -6.33
C PRO A 146 -16.67 1.88 -7.03
N LEU A 147 -15.91 1.02 -6.39
CA LEU A 147 -14.70 0.45 -6.97
C LEU A 147 -15.06 -0.53 -8.09
N PRO A 148 -14.29 -0.58 -9.18
CA PRO A 148 -14.52 -1.57 -10.23
C PRO A 148 -14.44 -2.98 -9.64
N LYS A 149 -15.39 -3.84 -10.04
CA LYS A 149 -15.35 -5.25 -9.67
C LYS A 149 -14.06 -5.86 -10.19
N ASN A 150 -13.32 -6.50 -9.32
CA ASN A 150 -12.14 -7.25 -9.72
C ASN A 150 -12.56 -8.69 -10.05
N ASN A 151 -12.18 -9.19 -11.25
CA ASN A 151 -12.48 -10.56 -11.70
C ASN A 151 -11.57 -11.61 -11.03
N PHE A 152 -10.93 -11.28 -9.92
CA PHE A 152 -10.11 -12.25 -9.19
C PHE A 152 -11.01 -13.36 -8.62
N GLU A 153 -10.64 -14.61 -8.79
CA GLU A 153 -11.35 -15.79 -8.24
C GLU A 153 -11.20 -15.89 -6.70
N LEU A 154 -11.33 -14.74 -6.03
CA LEU A 154 -11.17 -14.63 -4.57
C LEU A 154 -12.17 -15.52 -3.83
N SER A 155 -13.37 -15.69 -4.37
CA SER A 155 -14.40 -16.57 -3.79
C SER A 155 -13.91 -18.01 -3.72
N GLN A 156 -13.24 -18.55 -4.74
CA GLN A 156 -12.69 -19.90 -4.72
C GLN A 156 -11.49 -20.00 -3.77
N ALA A 157 -10.59 -19.02 -3.80
CA ALA A 157 -9.45 -18.96 -2.87
C ALA A 157 -9.91 -18.91 -1.41
N VAL A 158 -10.93 -18.10 -1.09
CA VAL A 158 -11.53 -18.04 0.26
C VAL A 158 -12.22 -19.35 0.63
N LEU A 159 -12.92 -19.99 -0.30
CA LEU A 159 -13.56 -21.29 -0.05
C LEU A 159 -12.53 -22.40 0.22
N ALA A 160 -11.35 -22.33 -0.36
CA ALA A 160 -10.26 -23.28 -0.13
C ALA A 160 -9.50 -23.08 1.18
N LEU A 161 -9.74 -21.97 1.91
CA LEU A 161 -9.03 -21.67 3.17
C LEU A 161 -9.32 -22.68 4.27
N PRO A 162 -8.34 -22.95 5.17
CA PRO A 162 -8.57 -23.67 6.42
C PRO A 162 -9.62 -22.98 7.28
N PHE A 163 -10.39 -23.77 8.05
CA PHE A 163 -11.50 -23.28 8.90
C PHE A 163 -11.15 -22.04 9.73
N ARG A 164 -9.98 -22.04 10.41
CA ARG A 164 -9.55 -20.90 11.25
C ARG A 164 -9.36 -19.59 10.46
N LYS A 165 -8.90 -19.69 9.22
CA LYS A 165 -8.70 -18.52 8.35
C LYS A 165 -10.02 -17.99 7.79
N LYS A 166 -10.96 -18.90 7.45
CA LYS A 166 -12.34 -18.52 7.08
C LYS A 166 -13.05 -17.80 8.21
N ALA A 167 -12.96 -18.31 9.44
CA ALA A 167 -13.61 -17.74 10.61
C ALA A 167 -13.20 -16.28 10.85
N LEU A 168 -11.96 -15.87 10.48
CA LEU A 168 -11.53 -14.48 10.58
C LEU A 168 -12.27 -13.58 9.58
N ILE A 169 -12.46 -14.04 8.33
CA ILE A 169 -13.22 -13.31 7.31
C ILE A 169 -14.70 -13.24 7.68
N GLU A 170 -15.28 -14.34 8.13
CA GLU A 170 -16.68 -14.41 8.58
C GLU A 170 -16.93 -13.43 9.73
N LYS A 171 -16.03 -13.39 10.71
CA LYS A 171 -16.12 -12.46 11.84
C LYS A 171 -16.05 -10.99 11.37
N LEU A 172 -15.19 -10.67 10.41
CA LEU A 172 -15.14 -9.32 9.84
C LEU A 172 -16.43 -9.00 9.07
N ALA A 173 -16.97 -9.94 8.31
CA ALA A 173 -18.22 -9.76 7.58
C ALA A 173 -19.42 -9.53 8.53
N GLU A 174 -19.46 -10.21 9.67
CA GLU A 174 -20.49 -9.99 10.71
C GLU A 174 -20.36 -8.61 11.38
N GLU A 175 -19.13 -8.12 11.55
CA GLU A 175 -18.87 -6.81 12.15
C GLU A 175 -19.02 -5.65 11.13
N TRP A 176 -18.91 -5.92 9.85
CA TRP A 176 -18.84 -4.90 8.81
C TRP A 176 -19.97 -3.86 8.82
N PRO A 177 -21.26 -4.24 8.93
CA PRO A 177 -22.36 -3.27 9.01
C PRO A 177 -22.28 -2.36 10.24
N LYS A 178 -21.76 -2.88 11.36
CA LYS A 178 -21.57 -2.11 12.59
C LYS A 178 -20.41 -1.12 12.46
N LEU A 179 -19.33 -1.54 11.79
CA LEU A 179 -18.19 -0.68 11.50
C LEU A 179 -18.58 0.47 10.56
N GLN A 180 -19.38 0.20 9.53
CA GLN A 180 -19.96 1.24 8.66
C GLN A 180 -20.84 2.24 9.44
N ALA A 181 -21.51 1.79 10.50
CA ALA A 181 -22.28 2.63 11.40
C ALA A 181 -21.43 3.33 12.49
N GLY A 182 -20.10 3.26 12.41
CA GLY A 182 -19.17 3.94 13.32
C GLY A 182 -18.85 3.18 14.62
N ALA A 183 -19.15 1.89 14.71
CA ALA A 183 -18.77 1.08 15.86
C ALA A 183 -17.24 0.88 15.91
N LYS A 184 -16.68 0.76 17.12
CA LYS A 184 -15.26 0.43 17.27
C LYS A 184 -14.99 -1.01 16.85
N PRO A 185 -13.93 -1.27 16.05
CA PRO A 185 -13.58 -2.62 15.64
C PRO A 185 -13.11 -3.46 16.84
N LYS A 186 -13.45 -4.75 16.81
CA LYS A 186 -12.91 -5.75 17.73
C LYS A 186 -11.69 -6.46 17.15
N LEU A 187 -11.43 -6.25 15.87
CA LEU A 187 -10.31 -6.80 15.11
C LEU A 187 -9.39 -5.66 14.67
N GLY A 188 -8.09 -5.90 14.70
CA GLY A 188 -7.10 -5.00 14.10
C GLY A 188 -6.66 -5.49 12.73
N LEU A 189 -6.17 -4.60 11.88
CA LEU A 189 -5.69 -4.94 10.52
C LEU A 189 -4.52 -5.94 10.58
N GLU A 190 -3.67 -5.86 11.59
CA GLU A 190 -2.51 -6.73 11.79
C GLU A 190 -2.89 -8.23 11.88
N GLN A 191 -4.10 -8.54 12.34
CA GLN A 191 -4.59 -9.92 12.43
C GLN A 191 -4.82 -10.55 11.06
N PHE A 192 -5.00 -9.75 10.01
CA PHE A 192 -5.23 -10.20 8.64
C PHE A 192 -3.94 -10.39 7.84
N GLN A 193 -2.80 -9.90 8.32
CA GLN A 193 -1.54 -9.95 7.56
C GLN A 193 -1.09 -11.38 7.18
N PRO A 194 -1.12 -12.39 8.08
CA PRO A 194 -0.77 -13.75 7.69
C PRO A 194 -1.74 -14.36 6.67
N LEU A 195 -3.00 -13.93 6.71
CA LEU A 195 -4.01 -14.35 5.76
C LEU A 195 -3.79 -13.68 4.40
N ALA A 196 -3.51 -12.37 4.39
CA ALA A 196 -3.19 -11.61 3.18
C ALA A 196 -2.06 -12.28 2.40
N LEU A 197 -0.90 -12.48 3.04
CA LEU A 197 0.26 -13.15 2.42
C LEU A 197 -0.09 -14.55 1.87
N SER A 198 -0.88 -15.34 2.61
CA SER A 198 -1.27 -16.68 2.14
C SER A 198 -2.23 -16.69 0.94
N LEU A 199 -2.84 -15.56 0.63
CA LEU A 199 -3.75 -15.36 -0.52
C LEU A 199 -3.11 -14.55 -1.65
N GLY A 200 -1.81 -14.23 -1.55
CA GLY A 200 -1.07 -13.50 -2.56
C GLY A 200 -1.23 -11.97 -2.49
N PHE A 201 -1.55 -11.43 -1.32
CA PHE A 201 -1.64 -9.98 -1.07
C PHE A 201 -0.48 -9.50 -0.19
N ILE A 202 0.04 -8.30 -0.45
CA ILE A 202 1.17 -7.74 0.31
C ILE A 202 0.71 -7.23 1.68
N THR A 203 -0.47 -6.61 1.75
CA THR A 203 -0.98 -5.97 2.97
C THR A 203 -2.36 -6.47 3.37
N SER A 204 -2.68 -6.32 4.66
CA SER A 204 -4.04 -6.56 5.17
C SER A 204 -5.06 -5.64 4.51
N SER A 205 -4.70 -4.38 4.27
CA SER A 205 -5.57 -3.41 3.61
C SER A 205 -5.89 -3.84 2.18
N GLU A 206 -4.90 -4.31 1.42
CA GLU A 206 -5.10 -4.88 0.08
C GLU A 206 -6.12 -6.02 0.12
N LEU A 207 -5.94 -6.99 1.02
CA LEU A 207 -6.88 -8.10 1.19
C LEU A 207 -8.30 -7.61 1.47
N ILE A 208 -8.48 -6.70 2.43
CA ILE A 208 -9.81 -6.23 2.84
C ILE A 208 -10.48 -5.44 1.71
N ILE A 209 -9.74 -4.61 0.98
CA ILE A 209 -10.26 -3.91 -0.20
C ILE A 209 -10.72 -4.93 -1.25
N LYS A 210 -9.95 -5.97 -1.52
CA LYS A 210 -10.34 -7.02 -2.49
C LYS A 210 -11.56 -7.81 -2.03
N LEU A 211 -11.68 -8.14 -0.75
CA LEU A 211 -12.87 -8.76 -0.17
C LEU A 211 -14.11 -7.86 -0.34
N PHE A 212 -13.97 -6.55 -0.09
CA PHE A 212 -15.02 -5.56 -0.27
C PHE A 212 -15.45 -5.45 -1.74
N GLN A 213 -14.50 -5.31 -2.67
CA GLN A 213 -14.76 -5.25 -4.11
C GLN A 213 -15.51 -6.48 -4.64
N ASN A 214 -15.28 -7.64 -4.05
CA ASN A 214 -15.94 -8.90 -4.41
C ASN A 214 -17.25 -9.14 -3.65
N GLY A 215 -17.74 -8.17 -2.89
CA GLY A 215 -19.02 -8.24 -2.20
C GLY A 215 -19.08 -9.18 -1.01
N VAL A 216 -17.93 -9.61 -0.46
CA VAL A 216 -17.88 -10.53 0.68
C VAL A 216 -18.53 -9.93 1.92
N PHE A 217 -18.52 -8.60 2.04
CA PHE A 217 -19.11 -7.87 3.18
C PHE A 217 -20.50 -7.29 2.89
N ASN A 218 -21.03 -7.47 1.69
CA ASN A 218 -22.40 -7.08 1.39
C ASN A 218 -23.33 -8.06 2.09
N ALA A 219 -23.96 -7.60 3.17
CA ALA A 219 -24.91 -8.37 3.93
C ALA A 219 -26.02 -8.96 3.04
N LYS A 220 -26.44 -10.15 3.37
CA LYS A 220 -27.66 -10.77 2.89
C LYS A 220 -28.88 -9.99 3.33
#